data_bad77e8405bd8fd026c443dc071ba6e2
#
_entry.id   bad77e8405bd8fd026c443dc071ba6e2
#
_cell.length_a   1.000
_cell.length_b   1.000
_cell.length_c   1.000
_cell.angle_alpha   90.00
_cell.angle_beta   90.00
_cell.angle_gamma   90.00
#
_symmetry.space_group_name_H-M   'P 1'
#
loop_
_entity.id
_entity.type
_entity.pdbx_description
1 polymer ?
#
loop_
_entity_poly.entity_id
_entity_poly.type
_entity_poly.pdbx_seq_one_letter_code
_entity_poly.pdbx_strand_id
1 'polypeptide(L)'
;WVWQNFKQRHRDEPQFAILAYGKLGGKELGYGSDLDIVFVYEDAHERAGEIYAAYVRKLINWLTVKTGEGDLYEIDTALRPNGNSGLLVSTFEAYADYQCQRGENTAWTWEHQAMTRARFCLGSPDLQARFDAVRANVINAKRDQAALRQEIVAMRDKLRAAHTVKPDLFDIKHSPGGMVDVEFAVQYLVLAYAHQHPALLANVGNIALLLSAEKAGLLPTNVGEAAGSAYRELRRVQHRARLDEQPTQVPTTELEKECTAIQALWHAVFDVS
;
A
#
# COMPACT_ATOMS: atom_id res chain seq x y z
N TRP A 1 10.15 -21.02 -12.68
CA TRP A 1 9.98 -22.44 -12.38
C TRP A 1 8.50 -22.84 -12.34
N VAL A 2 7.60 -22.14 -11.62
CA VAL A 2 6.15 -22.49 -11.54
C VAL A 2 5.50 -22.51 -12.92
N TRP A 3 5.75 -21.52 -13.76
CA TRP A 3 5.24 -21.48 -15.12
C TRP A 3 5.80 -22.60 -16.01
N GLN A 4 7.10 -22.84 -15.96
CA GLN A 4 7.77 -23.88 -16.75
C GLN A 4 7.23 -25.29 -16.44
N ASN A 5 6.80 -25.51 -15.17
CA ASN A 5 6.19 -26.77 -14.71
C ASN A 5 4.66 -26.75 -14.68
N PHE A 6 4.04 -25.72 -15.30
CA PHE A 6 2.60 -25.60 -15.34
C PHE A 6 2.04 -26.31 -16.57
N LYS A 7 1.26 -27.37 -16.37
CA LYS A 7 0.77 -28.26 -17.44
C LYS A 7 -0.12 -27.58 -18.47
N GLN A 8 -0.83 -26.51 -18.08
CA GLN A 8 -1.75 -25.78 -18.96
C GLN A 8 -1.10 -24.58 -19.66
N ARG A 9 0.23 -24.41 -19.55
CA ARG A 9 0.93 -23.34 -20.26
C ARG A 9 0.74 -23.50 -21.78
N HIS A 10 0.51 -22.39 -22.44
CA HIS A 10 0.28 -22.30 -23.89
C HIS A 10 1.41 -21.57 -24.63
N ARG A 11 2.45 -21.12 -23.89
CA ARG A 11 3.63 -20.44 -24.42
C ARG A 11 4.83 -20.66 -23.50
N ASP A 12 6.03 -20.34 -23.94
CA ASP A 12 7.25 -20.53 -23.17
C ASP A 12 7.37 -19.52 -22.04
N GLU A 13 7.12 -18.24 -22.32
CA GLU A 13 7.16 -17.14 -21.35
C GLU A 13 5.75 -16.60 -21.10
N PRO A 14 5.35 -16.38 -19.82
CA PRO A 14 4.04 -15.83 -19.50
C PRO A 14 3.99 -14.32 -19.82
N GLN A 15 2.93 -13.86 -20.46
CA GLN A 15 2.62 -12.42 -20.57
C GLN A 15 1.84 -11.97 -19.34
N PHE A 16 2.55 -11.81 -18.24
CA PHE A 16 2.02 -11.70 -16.90
C PHE A 16 2.86 -10.73 -16.08
N ALA A 17 2.22 -10.02 -15.15
CA ALA A 17 2.93 -9.17 -14.21
C ALA A 17 2.39 -9.31 -12.78
N ILE A 18 3.26 -9.02 -11.82
CA ILE A 18 2.95 -8.87 -10.40
C ILE A 18 3.17 -7.41 -10.03
N LEU A 19 2.12 -6.80 -9.50
CA LEU A 19 2.12 -5.45 -8.96
C LEU A 19 2.13 -5.54 -7.43
N ALA A 20 3.12 -4.93 -6.81
CA ALA A 20 3.30 -4.92 -5.36
C ALA A 20 2.70 -3.66 -4.75
N TYR A 21 1.98 -3.83 -3.67
CA TYR A 21 1.34 -2.78 -2.88
C TYR A 21 1.85 -2.80 -1.43
N GLY A 22 1.24 -2.03 -0.57
CA GLY A 22 1.50 -2.05 0.87
C GLY A 22 2.99 -1.94 1.21
N LYS A 23 3.46 -2.81 2.09
CA LYS A 23 4.87 -2.84 2.52
C LYS A 23 5.81 -3.33 1.44
N LEU A 24 5.39 -4.31 0.64
CA LEU A 24 6.18 -4.81 -0.49
C LEU A 24 6.37 -3.73 -1.55
N GLY A 25 5.29 -3.02 -1.92
CA GLY A 25 5.33 -1.92 -2.86
C GLY A 25 6.21 -0.77 -2.38
N GLY A 26 6.06 -0.36 -1.12
CA GLY A 26 6.82 0.71 -0.47
C GLY A 26 8.25 0.36 -0.09
N LYS A 27 8.74 -0.85 -0.39
CA LYS A 27 10.09 -1.35 -0.02
C LYS A 27 10.32 -1.33 1.50
N GLU A 28 9.30 -1.66 2.27
CA GLU A 28 9.31 -1.58 3.72
C GLU A 28 8.92 -2.92 4.38
N LEU A 29 9.22 -4.05 3.74
CA LEU A 29 8.98 -5.36 4.33
C LEU A 29 9.71 -5.50 5.66
N GLY A 30 9.04 -6.10 6.62
CA GLY A 30 9.58 -6.53 7.89
C GLY A 30 9.26 -7.98 8.16
N TYR A 31 9.71 -8.49 9.28
CA TYR A 31 9.40 -9.85 9.71
C TYR A 31 7.88 -10.05 9.85
N GLY A 32 7.37 -11.19 9.38
CA GLY A 32 5.95 -11.50 9.39
C GLY A 32 5.08 -10.51 8.62
N SER A 33 5.62 -9.83 7.60
CA SER A 33 4.82 -9.01 6.69
C SER A 33 4.13 -9.89 5.66
N ASP A 34 2.87 -9.60 5.43
CA ASP A 34 2.09 -10.05 4.30
C ASP A 34 2.59 -9.41 2.99
N LEU A 35 2.32 -10.08 1.88
CA LEU A 35 2.56 -9.56 0.54
C LEU A 35 1.23 -9.09 -0.05
N ASP A 36 1.04 -7.77 -0.10
CA ASP A 36 -0.06 -7.14 -0.83
C ASP A 36 0.27 -7.15 -2.32
N ILE A 37 -0.37 -8.01 -3.11
CA ILE A 37 -0.05 -8.18 -4.54
C ILE A 37 -1.29 -8.27 -5.41
N VAL A 38 -1.16 -7.71 -6.61
CA VAL A 38 -2.16 -7.77 -7.68
C VAL A 38 -1.53 -8.41 -8.90
N PHE A 39 -2.28 -9.29 -9.54
CA PHE A 39 -1.87 -10.04 -10.71
C PHE A 39 -2.59 -9.53 -11.96
N VAL A 40 -1.81 -9.25 -13.01
CA VAL A 40 -2.34 -8.82 -14.30
C VAL A 40 -1.69 -9.60 -15.43
N TYR A 41 -2.39 -9.75 -16.55
CA TYR A 41 -1.84 -10.37 -17.74
C TYR A 41 -2.20 -9.57 -19.00
N GLU A 42 -1.42 -9.78 -20.06
CA GLU A 42 -1.70 -9.24 -21.39
C GLU A 42 -1.46 -10.33 -22.43
N ASP A 43 -2.48 -11.07 -22.75
CA ASP A 43 -2.40 -12.23 -23.63
C ASP A 43 -3.68 -12.36 -24.45
N ALA A 44 -3.53 -12.43 -25.78
CA ALA A 44 -4.64 -12.55 -26.73
C ALA A 44 -5.17 -13.99 -26.86
N HIS A 45 -4.58 -14.97 -26.15
CA HIS A 45 -5.04 -16.34 -26.22
C HIS A 45 -6.47 -16.46 -25.69
N GLU A 46 -7.33 -17.16 -26.39
CA GLU A 46 -8.77 -17.32 -26.08
C GLU A 46 -9.04 -17.72 -24.63
N ARG A 47 -8.22 -18.60 -24.05
CA ARG A 47 -8.35 -19.09 -22.69
C ARG A 47 -7.37 -18.46 -21.70
N ALA A 48 -6.79 -17.32 -22.06
CA ALA A 48 -5.77 -16.67 -21.21
C ALA A 48 -6.26 -16.46 -19.77
N GLY A 49 -7.47 -15.93 -19.57
CA GLY A 49 -8.03 -15.69 -18.23
C GLY A 49 -8.09 -16.93 -17.35
N GLU A 50 -8.53 -18.07 -17.91
CA GLU A 50 -8.58 -19.35 -17.17
C GLU A 50 -7.18 -19.87 -16.83
N ILE A 51 -6.26 -19.80 -17.81
CA ILE A 51 -4.89 -20.30 -17.66
C ILE A 51 -4.14 -19.48 -16.62
N TYR A 52 -4.20 -18.14 -16.70
CA TYR A 52 -3.52 -17.28 -15.73
C TYR A 52 -4.17 -17.36 -14.33
N ALA A 53 -5.49 -17.51 -14.23
CA ALA A 53 -6.14 -17.73 -12.94
C ALA A 53 -5.69 -19.05 -12.28
N ALA A 54 -5.57 -20.14 -13.05
CA ALA A 54 -5.03 -21.40 -12.55
C ALA A 54 -3.54 -21.31 -12.18
N TYR A 55 -2.75 -20.58 -12.98
CA TYR A 55 -1.35 -20.31 -12.70
C TYR A 55 -1.17 -19.53 -11.40
N VAL A 56 -1.92 -18.45 -11.21
CA VAL A 56 -1.86 -17.62 -9.99
C VAL A 56 -2.25 -18.42 -8.74
N ARG A 57 -3.30 -19.23 -8.80
CA ARG A 57 -3.65 -20.13 -7.68
C ARG A 57 -2.50 -21.06 -7.31
N LYS A 58 -1.81 -21.61 -8.32
CA LYS A 58 -0.64 -22.46 -8.09
C LYS A 58 0.53 -21.66 -7.49
N LEU A 59 0.75 -20.44 -7.97
CA LEU A 59 1.81 -19.55 -7.44
C LEU A 59 1.54 -19.18 -5.98
N ILE A 60 0.32 -18.77 -5.66
CA ILE A 60 -0.10 -18.47 -4.28
C ILE A 60 0.13 -19.70 -3.38
N ASN A 61 -0.32 -20.88 -3.81
CA ASN A 61 -0.13 -22.10 -3.03
C ASN A 61 1.35 -22.39 -2.73
N TRP A 62 2.25 -22.15 -3.71
CA TRP A 62 3.69 -22.30 -3.49
C TRP A 62 4.27 -21.30 -2.48
N LEU A 63 3.75 -20.08 -2.45
CA LEU A 63 4.22 -19.02 -1.54
C LEU A 63 3.64 -19.16 -0.13
N THR A 64 2.51 -19.84 0.02
CA THR A 64 1.77 -19.93 1.30
C THR A 64 1.80 -21.32 1.93
N VAL A 65 2.41 -22.32 1.24
CA VAL A 65 2.45 -23.69 1.77
C VAL A 65 3.32 -23.75 3.03
N LYS A 66 2.76 -24.35 4.08
CA LYS A 66 3.48 -24.62 5.32
C LYS A 66 4.36 -25.86 5.14
N THR A 67 5.61 -25.75 5.54
CA THR A 67 6.59 -26.84 5.51
C THR A 67 7.07 -27.15 6.93
N GLY A 68 7.85 -28.20 7.09
CA GLY A 68 8.51 -28.50 8.38
C GLY A 68 9.47 -27.39 8.85
N GLU A 69 9.93 -26.54 7.93
CA GLU A 69 10.80 -25.40 8.20
C GLU A 69 10.03 -24.07 8.44
N GLY A 70 8.69 -24.09 8.38
CA GLY A 70 7.82 -22.94 8.59
C GLY A 70 7.11 -22.44 7.33
N ASP A 71 6.63 -21.21 7.41
CA ASP A 71 5.87 -20.51 6.38
C ASP A 71 6.77 -19.50 5.63
N LEU A 72 6.51 -19.26 4.34
CA LEU A 72 7.20 -18.20 3.61
C LEU A 72 6.50 -16.84 3.79
N TYR A 73 5.26 -16.71 3.28
CA TYR A 73 4.53 -15.46 3.27
C TYR A 73 3.03 -15.70 3.40
N GLU A 74 2.34 -14.74 4.00
CA GLU A 74 0.90 -14.54 3.79
C GLU A 74 0.70 -13.66 2.57
N ILE A 75 -0.32 -13.98 1.75
CA ILE A 75 -0.62 -13.27 0.50
C ILE A 75 -1.96 -12.57 0.65
N ASP A 76 -1.96 -11.25 0.48
CA ASP A 76 -3.19 -10.45 0.37
C ASP A 76 -3.37 -9.97 -1.08
N THR A 77 -4.52 -10.29 -1.65
CA THR A 77 -4.92 -9.88 -3.01
C THR A 77 -6.12 -8.95 -3.01
N ALA A 78 -6.52 -8.41 -1.86
CA ALA A 78 -7.72 -7.58 -1.71
C ALA A 78 -7.64 -6.24 -2.47
N LEU A 79 -6.44 -5.77 -2.83
CA LEU A 79 -6.23 -4.54 -3.62
C LEU A 79 -6.42 -4.74 -5.14
N ARG A 80 -6.84 -5.93 -5.59
CA ARG A 80 -7.23 -6.14 -6.99
C ARG A 80 -8.56 -5.44 -7.31
N PRO A 81 -8.83 -5.10 -8.59
CA PRO A 81 -10.10 -4.51 -8.99
C PRO A 81 -11.31 -5.26 -8.41
N ASN A 82 -12.22 -4.54 -7.76
CA ASN A 82 -13.39 -5.06 -7.02
C ASN A 82 -13.04 -5.90 -5.78
N GLY A 83 -11.83 -5.83 -5.28
CA GLY A 83 -11.43 -6.53 -4.06
C GLY A 83 -11.70 -8.03 -4.12
N ASN A 84 -12.18 -8.60 -3.02
CA ASN A 84 -12.44 -10.06 -2.94
C ASN A 84 -13.59 -10.55 -3.83
N SER A 85 -14.43 -9.67 -4.35
CA SER A 85 -15.49 -9.99 -5.30
C SER A 85 -15.01 -10.03 -6.75
N GLY A 86 -13.84 -9.44 -7.03
CA GLY A 86 -13.25 -9.37 -8.37
C GLY A 86 -12.47 -10.63 -8.76
N LEU A 87 -12.11 -10.70 -10.04
CA LEU A 87 -11.27 -11.76 -10.58
C LEU A 87 -9.90 -11.76 -9.90
N LEU A 88 -9.36 -12.94 -9.61
CA LEU A 88 -8.03 -13.11 -9.00
C LEU A 88 -6.91 -12.54 -9.89
N VAL A 89 -7.09 -12.58 -11.19
CA VAL A 89 -6.21 -11.98 -12.19
C VAL A 89 -7.06 -11.31 -13.25
N SER A 90 -6.68 -10.12 -13.69
CA SER A 90 -7.37 -9.35 -14.74
C SER A 90 -6.42 -9.05 -15.90
N THR A 91 -6.97 -8.65 -17.05
CA THR A 91 -6.14 -8.06 -18.10
C THR A 91 -5.52 -6.76 -17.60
N PHE A 92 -4.34 -6.43 -18.14
CA PHE A 92 -3.71 -5.15 -17.79
C PHE A 92 -4.59 -3.95 -18.21
N GLU A 93 -5.30 -4.05 -19.31
CA GLU A 93 -6.22 -3.01 -19.79
C GLU A 93 -7.36 -2.79 -18.80
N ALA A 94 -8.06 -3.84 -18.36
CA ALA A 94 -9.13 -3.74 -17.38
C ALA A 94 -8.64 -3.15 -16.04
N TYR A 95 -7.44 -3.53 -15.60
CA TYR A 95 -6.79 -2.92 -14.44
C TYR A 95 -6.53 -1.41 -14.65
N ALA A 96 -5.97 -1.04 -15.80
CA ALA A 96 -5.65 0.36 -16.12
C ALA A 96 -6.93 1.22 -16.20
N ASP A 97 -7.98 0.72 -16.82
CA ASP A 97 -9.27 1.42 -16.92
C ASP A 97 -9.91 1.62 -15.54
N TYR A 98 -9.91 0.57 -14.73
CA TYR A 98 -10.38 0.63 -13.35
C TYR A 98 -9.64 1.71 -12.53
N GLN A 99 -8.31 1.69 -12.55
CA GLN A 99 -7.48 2.61 -11.78
C GLN A 99 -7.53 4.05 -12.31
N CYS A 100 -7.61 4.23 -13.63
CA CYS A 100 -7.73 5.55 -14.27
C CYS A 100 -9.16 6.10 -14.32
N GLN A 101 -10.10 5.46 -13.63
CA GLN A 101 -11.51 5.87 -13.54
C GLN A 101 -12.20 5.98 -14.91
N ARG A 102 -11.91 5.05 -15.82
CA ARG A 102 -12.57 4.91 -17.10
C ARG A 102 -13.67 3.86 -17.02
N GLY A 103 -14.90 4.25 -17.37
CA GLY A 103 -16.08 3.39 -17.30
C GLY A 103 -16.91 3.58 -16.02
N GLU A 104 -17.86 2.66 -15.79
CA GLU A 104 -18.81 2.74 -14.67
C GLU A 104 -18.27 2.15 -13.37
N ASN A 105 -17.39 1.16 -13.48
CA ASN A 105 -16.79 0.45 -12.35
C ASN A 105 -15.35 0.92 -12.17
N THR A 106 -15.09 1.74 -11.15
CA THR A 106 -13.82 2.44 -10.99
C THR A 106 -13.30 2.33 -9.56
N ALA A 107 -11.98 2.52 -9.42
CA ALA A 107 -11.29 2.47 -8.14
C ALA A 107 -11.78 3.54 -7.17
N TRP A 108 -11.86 3.16 -5.91
CA TRP A 108 -12.23 4.03 -4.80
C TRP A 108 -11.02 4.81 -4.28
N THR A 109 -11.27 5.87 -3.54
CA THR A 109 -10.19 6.70 -2.96
C THR A 109 -9.18 5.90 -2.15
N TRP A 110 -9.63 4.93 -1.35
CA TRP A 110 -8.72 4.09 -0.55
C TRP A 110 -7.82 3.19 -1.39
N GLU A 111 -8.25 2.79 -2.60
CA GLU A 111 -7.41 2.05 -3.55
C GLU A 111 -6.36 2.97 -4.18
N HIS A 112 -6.73 4.24 -4.44
CA HIS A 112 -5.77 5.25 -4.87
C HIS A 112 -4.77 5.61 -3.74
N GLN A 113 -5.18 5.58 -2.46
CA GLN A 113 -4.24 5.67 -1.34
C GLN A 113 -3.20 4.54 -1.41
N ALA A 114 -3.66 3.29 -1.62
CA ALA A 114 -2.77 2.15 -1.78
C ALA A 114 -1.84 2.31 -3.01
N MET A 115 -2.33 2.91 -4.11
CA MET A 115 -1.54 3.18 -5.32
C MET A 115 -0.33 4.09 -5.07
N THR A 116 -0.35 4.95 -4.05
CA THR A 116 0.80 5.81 -3.72
C THR A 116 2.07 5.00 -3.44
N ARG A 117 1.92 3.78 -2.94
CA ARG A 117 3.01 2.85 -2.62
C ARG A 117 3.14 1.70 -3.62
N ALA A 118 2.32 1.67 -4.66
CA ALA A 118 2.35 0.60 -5.65
C ALA A 118 3.65 0.61 -6.47
N ARG A 119 4.15 -0.57 -6.81
CA ARG A 119 5.38 -0.79 -7.56
C ARG A 119 5.25 -2.00 -8.47
N PHE A 120 5.80 -1.88 -9.68
CA PHE A 120 6.00 -3.05 -10.53
C PHE A 120 7.04 -4.00 -9.91
N CYS A 121 6.68 -5.27 -9.75
CA CYS A 121 7.53 -6.25 -9.09
C CYS A 121 8.13 -7.25 -10.08
N LEU A 122 7.32 -7.75 -11.01
CA LEU A 122 7.72 -8.74 -11.99
C LEU A 122 6.87 -8.62 -13.26
N GLY A 123 7.48 -8.84 -14.42
CA GLY A 123 6.84 -8.84 -15.74
C GLY A 123 7.76 -8.27 -16.82
N SER A 124 7.23 -8.01 -18.02
CA SER A 124 8.00 -7.43 -19.11
C SER A 124 8.29 -5.94 -18.89
N PRO A 125 9.37 -5.38 -19.49
CA PRO A 125 9.65 -3.95 -19.47
C PRO A 125 8.52 -3.08 -20.03
N ASP A 126 7.79 -3.56 -21.03
CA ASP A 126 6.63 -2.87 -21.59
C ASP A 126 5.50 -2.74 -20.57
N LEU A 127 5.12 -3.85 -19.93
CA LEU A 127 4.12 -3.81 -18.85
C LEU A 127 4.55 -2.92 -17.68
N GLN A 128 5.87 -2.88 -17.38
CA GLN A 128 6.39 -1.96 -16.37
C GLN A 128 6.19 -0.50 -16.75
N ALA A 129 6.58 -0.12 -17.95
CA ALA A 129 6.43 1.26 -18.43
C ALA A 129 4.95 1.70 -18.43
N ARG A 130 4.06 0.82 -18.84
CA ARG A 130 2.61 1.07 -18.83
C ARG A 130 2.04 1.17 -17.41
N PHE A 131 2.48 0.32 -16.49
CA PHE A 131 2.11 0.42 -15.09
C PHE A 131 2.59 1.73 -14.47
N ASP A 132 3.83 2.13 -14.72
CA ASP A 132 4.37 3.39 -14.22
C ASP A 132 3.58 4.59 -14.76
N ALA A 133 3.12 4.54 -16.01
CA ALA A 133 2.23 5.55 -16.59
C ALA A 133 0.85 5.56 -15.92
N VAL A 134 0.24 4.40 -15.65
CA VAL A 134 -1.03 4.30 -14.91
C VAL A 134 -0.88 4.89 -13.52
N ARG A 135 0.16 4.51 -12.78
CA ARG A 135 0.44 5.02 -11.45
C ARG A 135 0.63 6.54 -11.45
N ALA A 136 1.44 7.06 -12.38
CA ALA A 136 1.65 8.49 -12.51
C ALA A 136 0.35 9.24 -12.83
N ASN A 137 -0.48 8.71 -13.71
CA ASN A 137 -1.78 9.29 -14.04
C ASN A 137 -2.72 9.37 -12.83
N VAL A 138 -2.84 8.26 -12.08
CA VAL A 138 -3.66 8.21 -10.87
C VAL A 138 -3.18 9.22 -9.82
N ILE A 139 -1.88 9.28 -9.56
CA ILE A 139 -1.33 10.15 -8.50
C ILE A 139 -1.39 11.62 -8.90
N ASN A 140 -1.14 11.96 -10.18
CA ASN A 140 -1.18 13.34 -10.67
C ASN A 140 -2.60 13.86 -10.97
N ALA A 141 -3.63 13.03 -10.85
CA ALA A 141 -5.00 13.47 -11.09
C ALA A 141 -5.36 14.59 -10.11
N LYS A 142 -5.90 15.69 -10.64
CA LYS A 142 -6.43 16.79 -9.81
C LYS A 142 -7.65 16.32 -9.05
N ARG A 143 -7.68 16.59 -7.75
CA ARG A 143 -8.76 16.22 -6.84
C ARG A 143 -9.27 17.43 -6.08
N ASP A 144 -10.53 17.38 -5.69
CA ASP A 144 -11.07 18.28 -4.65
C ASP A 144 -10.39 17.89 -3.32
N GLN A 145 -9.56 18.78 -2.79
CA GLN A 145 -8.77 18.53 -1.59
C GLN A 145 -9.66 18.40 -0.34
N ALA A 146 -10.78 19.13 -0.28
CA ALA A 146 -11.68 19.07 0.86
C ALA A 146 -12.44 17.73 0.88
N ALA A 147 -12.99 17.31 -0.27
CA ALA A 147 -13.65 16.02 -0.41
C ALA A 147 -12.67 14.85 -0.13
N LEU A 148 -11.47 14.89 -0.70
CA LEU A 148 -10.43 13.88 -0.47
C LEU A 148 -10.08 13.77 1.03
N ARG A 149 -9.93 14.91 1.71
CA ARG A 149 -9.64 14.96 3.16
C ARG A 149 -10.75 14.28 3.96
N GLN A 150 -12.01 14.62 3.67
CA GLN A 150 -13.16 14.04 4.37
C GLN A 150 -13.24 12.52 4.19
N GLU A 151 -13.03 12.01 2.98
CA GLU A 151 -13.05 10.59 2.70
C GLU A 151 -11.93 9.84 3.43
N ILE A 152 -10.71 10.40 3.45
CA ILE A 152 -9.54 9.80 4.12
C ILE A 152 -9.74 9.79 5.64
N VAL A 153 -10.21 10.87 6.24
CA VAL A 153 -10.51 10.94 7.68
C VAL A 153 -11.61 9.94 8.05
N ALA A 154 -12.71 9.91 7.29
CA ALA A 154 -13.81 8.98 7.52
C ALA A 154 -13.35 7.50 7.45
N MET A 155 -12.46 7.16 6.50
CA MET A 155 -11.88 5.82 6.41
C MET A 155 -10.99 5.53 7.63
N ARG A 156 -10.18 6.50 8.07
CA ARG A 156 -9.33 6.34 9.26
C ARG A 156 -10.15 6.11 10.53
N ASP A 157 -11.26 6.82 10.68
CA ASP A 157 -12.15 6.66 11.83
C ASP A 157 -12.82 5.27 11.84
N LYS A 158 -13.23 4.76 10.68
CA LYS A 158 -13.72 3.37 10.56
C LYS A 158 -12.67 2.35 11.00
N LEU A 159 -11.41 2.55 10.59
CA LEU A 159 -10.31 1.66 11.00
C LEU A 159 -10.04 1.74 12.51
N ARG A 160 -10.10 2.94 13.10
CA ARG A 160 -9.97 3.13 14.55
C ARG A 160 -11.07 2.41 15.31
N ALA A 161 -12.32 2.56 14.87
CA ALA A 161 -13.46 1.90 15.51
C ALA A 161 -13.39 0.37 15.45
N ALA A 162 -12.76 -0.18 14.42
CA ALA A 162 -12.55 -1.63 14.26
C ALA A 162 -11.41 -2.20 15.13
N HIS A 163 -10.53 -1.34 15.67
CA HIS A 163 -9.35 -1.75 16.44
C HIS A 163 -9.38 -1.10 17.84
N THR A 164 -10.17 -1.69 18.74
CA THR A 164 -10.24 -1.23 20.14
C THR A 164 -9.03 -1.71 20.93
N VAL A 165 -8.44 -0.81 21.70
CA VAL A 165 -7.27 -1.07 22.55
C VAL A 165 -7.64 -0.75 24.00
N LYS A 166 -7.05 -1.44 24.97
CA LYS A 166 -7.25 -1.13 26.39
C LYS A 166 -6.72 0.28 26.71
N PRO A 167 -7.34 1.02 27.66
CA PRO A 167 -7.00 2.43 27.91
C PRO A 167 -5.54 2.70 28.30
N ASP A 168 -4.87 1.72 28.91
CA ASP A 168 -3.48 1.78 29.37
C ASP A 168 -2.46 1.33 28.32
N LEU A 169 -2.93 0.87 27.16
CA LEU A 169 -2.08 0.36 26.08
C LEU A 169 -2.16 1.26 24.83
N PHE A 170 -1.06 1.31 24.15
CA PHE A 170 -0.89 1.95 22.85
C PHE A 170 -0.62 0.87 21.78
N ASP A 171 -1.52 0.71 20.83
CA ASP A 171 -1.26 -0.11 19.64
C ASP A 171 -0.41 0.69 18.66
N ILE A 172 0.82 0.23 18.43
CA ILE A 172 1.83 0.90 17.59
C ILE A 172 1.31 1.21 16.19
N LYS A 173 0.41 0.37 15.67
CA LYS A 173 -0.13 0.52 14.33
C LYS A 173 -1.40 1.37 14.30
N HIS A 174 -2.38 1.05 15.14
CA HIS A 174 -3.76 1.52 14.99
C HIS A 174 -4.19 2.63 15.94
N SER A 175 -3.53 2.82 17.10
CA SER A 175 -3.87 3.90 18.03
C SER A 175 -3.69 5.29 17.39
N PRO A 176 -4.40 6.32 17.89
CA PRO A 176 -4.11 7.70 17.53
C PRO A 176 -2.64 8.05 17.81
N GLY A 177 -1.94 8.62 16.83
CA GLY A 177 -0.49 8.82 16.89
C GLY A 177 0.32 7.58 16.51
N GLY A 178 -0.30 6.52 15.99
CA GLY A 178 0.37 5.32 15.49
C GLY A 178 0.79 5.39 14.03
N MET A 179 1.35 4.30 13.53
CA MET A 179 1.93 4.23 12.18
C MET A 179 0.93 4.54 11.07
N VAL A 180 -0.33 4.11 11.21
CA VAL A 180 -1.38 4.33 10.20
C VAL A 180 -1.68 5.81 10.03
N ASP A 181 -1.57 6.63 11.07
CA ASP A 181 -1.78 8.08 10.96
C ASP A 181 -0.71 8.73 10.05
N VAL A 182 0.54 8.30 10.17
CA VAL A 182 1.61 8.74 9.25
C VAL A 182 1.33 8.29 7.82
N GLU A 183 0.95 7.03 7.63
CA GLU A 183 0.66 6.47 6.30
C GLU A 183 -0.49 7.22 5.61
N PHE A 184 -1.56 7.51 6.33
CA PHE A 184 -2.72 8.26 5.82
C PHE A 184 -2.37 9.72 5.50
N ALA A 185 -1.60 10.39 6.37
CA ALA A 185 -1.14 11.75 6.13
C ALA A 185 -0.28 11.84 4.86
N VAL A 186 0.69 10.93 4.70
CA VAL A 186 1.53 10.87 3.50
C VAL A 186 0.71 10.59 2.25
N GLN A 187 -0.21 9.63 2.30
CA GLN A 187 -1.09 9.29 1.17
C GLN A 187 -1.94 10.48 0.75
N TYR A 188 -2.52 11.22 1.71
CA TYR A 188 -3.24 12.45 1.43
C TYR A 188 -2.33 13.49 0.75
N LEU A 189 -1.17 13.78 1.33
CA LEU A 189 -0.22 14.76 0.77
C LEU A 189 0.19 14.41 -0.67
N VAL A 190 0.44 13.13 -0.94
CA VAL A 190 0.76 12.64 -2.29
C VAL A 190 -0.43 12.87 -3.23
N LEU A 191 -1.63 12.40 -2.89
CA LEU A 191 -2.79 12.47 -3.77
C LEU A 191 -3.31 13.91 -3.97
N ALA A 192 -3.17 14.77 -2.96
CA ALA A 192 -3.61 16.15 -3.02
C ALA A 192 -2.66 17.07 -3.80
N TYR A 193 -1.34 16.80 -3.72
CA TYR A 193 -0.34 17.79 -4.12
C TYR A 193 0.70 17.31 -5.14
N ALA A 194 0.79 16.01 -5.48
CA ALA A 194 1.82 15.53 -6.42
C ALA A 194 1.75 16.20 -7.79
N HIS A 195 0.54 16.60 -8.25
CA HIS A 195 0.36 17.31 -9.52
C HIS A 195 1.03 18.70 -9.56
N GLN A 196 1.34 19.28 -8.41
CA GLN A 196 2.06 20.56 -8.27
C GLN A 196 3.49 20.36 -7.75
N HIS A 197 3.74 19.26 -7.06
CA HIS A 197 5.03 18.92 -6.43
C HIS A 197 5.54 17.56 -6.91
N PRO A 198 6.25 17.49 -8.05
CA PRO A 198 6.70 16.22 -8.65
C PRO A 198 7.55 15.35 -7.73
N ALA A 199 8.21 15.91 -6.72
CA ALA A 199 8.97 15.16 -5.72
C ALA A 199 8.10 14.19 -4.91
N LEU A 200 6.78 14.42 -4.82
CA LEU A 200 5.83 13.54 -4.14
C LEU A 200 5.37 12.37 -5.02
N LEU A 201 5.64 12.38 -6.31
CA LEU A 201 5.29 11.29 -7.22
C LEU A 201 6.15 10.03 -6.99
N ALA A 202 7.38 10.21 -6.52
CA ALA A 202 8.33 9.13 -6.35
C ALA A 202 7.91 8.16 -5.20
N ASN A 203 8.07 6.86 -5.43
CA ASN A 203 7.86 5.85 -4.39
C ASN A 203 9.14 5.65 -3.57
N VAL A 204 9.41 6.57 -2.66
CA VAL A 204 10.65 6.63 -1.85
C VAL A 204 10.42 6.34 -0.35
N GLY A 205 9.22 5.92 0.03
CA GLY A 205 8.84 5.62 1.40
C GLY A 205 8.34 6.86 2.19
N ASN A 206 7.61 6.59 3.27
CA ASN A 206 6.90 7.63 4.04
C ASN A 206 7.82 8.71 4.59
N ILE A 207 8.98 8.33 5.15
CA ILE A 207 9.92 9.28 5.78
C ILE A 207 10.45 10.29 4.75
N ALA A 208 10.87 9.82 3.57
CA ALA A 208 11.38 10.69 2.53
C ALA A 208 10.28 11.59 1.93
N LEU A 209 9.04 11.08 1.83
CA LEU A 209 7.89 11.86 1.36
C LEU A 209 7.51 12.95 2.37
N LEU A 210 7.56 12.71 3.68
CA LEU A 210 7.36 13.72 4.71
C LEU A 210 8.39 14.85 4.61
N LEU A 211 9.68 14.52 4.45
CA LEU A 211 10.72 15.52 4.24
C LEU A 211 10.53 16.31 2.94
N SER A 212 10.06 15.65 1.88
CA SER A 212 9.75 16.32 0.61
C SER A 212 8.55 17.27 0.73
N ALA A 213 7.52 16.87 1.47
CA ALA A 213 6.35 17.70 1.74
C ALA A 213 6.71 18.93 2.60
N GLU A 214 7.54 18.76 3.61
CA GLU A 214 8.03 19.86 4.44
C GLU A 214 8.87 20.85 3.62
N LYS A 215 9.81 20.37 2.80
CA LYS A 215 10.59 21.21 1.88
C LYS A 215 9.72 21.95 0.86
N ALA A 216 8.61 21.38 0.46
CA ALA A 216 7.64 22.02 -0.44
C ALA A 216 6.73 23.05 0.28
N GLY A 217 6.87 23.23 1.60
CA GLY A 217 6.02 24.12 2.39
C GLY A 217 4.59 23.61 2.63
N LEU A 218 4.35 22.31 2.40
CA LEU A 218 3.08 21.67 2.65
C LEU A 218 2.88 21.25 4.11
N LEU A 219 3.96 21.24 4.87
CA LEU A 219 3.98 20.99 6.32
C LEU A 219 4.73 22.12 7.02
N PRO A 220 4.36 22.48 8.28
CA PRO A 220 5.14 23.36 9.11
C PRO A 220 6.57 22.82 9.32
N THR A 221 7.52 23.72 9.52
CA THR A 221 8.94 23.38 9.76
C THR A 221 9.07 22.40 10.93
N ASN A 222 9.89 21.38 10.78
CA ASN A 222 10.22 20.29 11.70
C ASN A 222 9.07 19.27 11.94
N VAL A 223 7.87 19.45 11.41
CA VAL A 223 6.76 18.49 11.61
C VAL A 223 7.02 17.21 10.83
N GLY A 224 7.45 17.32 9.57
CA GLY A 224 7.77 16.17 8.72
C GLY A 224 8.97 15.37 9.24
N GLU A 225 10.02 16.07 9.68
CA GLU A 225 11.22 15.43 10.24
C GLU A 225 10.93 14.72 11.56
N ALA A 226 10.19 15.37 12.49
CA ALA A 226 9.81 14.78 13.78
C ALA A 226 8.91 13.54 13.60
N ALA A 227 7.88 13.64 12.75
CA ALA A 227 6.99 12.52 12.45
C ALA A 227 7.72 11.37 11.74
N GLY A 228 8.65 11.67 10.83
CA GLY A 228 9.50 10.66 10.17
C GLY A 228 10.40 9.92 11.14
N SER A 229 10.97 10.62 12.13
CA SER A 229 11.77 10.03 13.19
C SER A 229 10.93 9.16 14.12
N ALA A 230 9.75 9.63 14.50
CA ALA A 230 8.78 8.87 15.29
C ALA A 230 8.33 7.60 14.55
N TYR A 231 7.98 7.70 13.27
CA TYR A 231 7.60 6.54 12.46
C TYR A 231 8.70 5.48 12.37
N ARG A 232 9.96 5.90 12.26
CA ARG A 232 11.12 4.98 12.29
C ARG A 232 11.20 4.23 13.61
N GLU A 233 10.99 4.92 14.72
CA GLU A 233 11.03 4.31 16.06
C GLU A 233 9.86 3.33 16.24
N LEU A 234 8.62 3.71 15.89
CA LEU A 234 7.48 2.80 15.94
C LEU A 234 7.73 1.53 15.12
N ARG A 235 8.32 1.65 13.93
CA ARG A 235 8.70 0.49 13.11
C ARG A 235 9.74 -0.40 13.80
N ARG A 236 10.72 0.21 14.45
CA ARG A 236 11.76 -0.52 15.18
C ARG A 236 11.16 -1.34 16.33
N VAL A 237 10.26 -0.73 17.11
CA VAL A 237 9.56 -1.41 18.20
C VAL A 237 8.66 -2.52 17.67
N GLN A 238 7.90 -2.26 16.59
CA GLN A 238 7.06 -3.27 15.94
C GLN A 238 7.87 -4.48 15.45
N HIS A 239 9.03 -4.26 14.81
CA HIS A 239 9.88 -5.33 14.33
C HIS A 239 10.44 -6.17 15.47
N ARG A 240 10.85 -5.54 16.58
CA ARG A 240 11.32 -6.26 17.78
C ARG A 240 10.20 -7.11 18.36
N ALA A 241 9.02 -6.53 18.58
CA ALA A 241 7.87 -7.27 19.10
C ALA A 241 7.53 -8.50 18.24
N ARG A 242 7.60 -8.36 16.90
CA ARG A 242 7.36 -9.49 15.98
C ARG A 242 8.44 -10.57 16.05
N LEU A 243 9.71 -10.20 16.18
CA LEU A 243 10.80 -11.16 16.36
C LEU A 243 10.69 -11.93 17.68
N ASP A 244 10.22 -11.24 18.74
CA ASP A 244 10.03 -11.80 20.06
C ASP A 244 8.66 -12.48 20.22
N GLU A 245 7.85 -12.57 19.13
CA GLU A 245 6.48 -13.11 19.12
C GLU A 245 5.56 -12.43 20.16
N GLN A 246 5.82 -11.14 20.44
CA GLN A 246 5.06 -10.34 21.38
C GLN A 246 3.98 -9.49 20.69
N PRO A 247 2.91 -9.12 21.41
CA PRO A 247 1.93 -8.17 20.92
C PRO A 247 2.58 -6.84 20.52
N THR A 248 2.04 -6.19 19.47
CA THR A 248 2.46 -4.84 19.04
C THR A 248 1.77 -3.74 19.83
N GLN A 249 1.50 -3.99 21.11
CA GLN A 249 0.90 -3.07 22.06
C GLN A 249 1.87 -2.83 23.22
N VAL A 250 2.10 -1.58 23.56
CA VAL A 250 3.00 -1.15 24.61
C VAL A 250 2.27 -0.23 25.60
N PRO A 251 2.77 -0.02 26.84
CA PRO A 251 2.23 1.00 27.72
C PRO A 251 2.21 2.39 27.04
N THR A 252 1.15 3.16 27.28
CA THR A 252 0.98 4.50 26.67
C THR A 252 2.13 5.46 26.94
N THR A 253 2.83 5.28 28.07
CA THR A 253 3.97 6.12 28.49
C THR A 253 5.28 5.81 27.77
N GLU A 254 5.38 4.66 27.08
CA GLU A 254 6.65 4.23 26.47
C GLU A 254 7.01 5.04 25.21
N LEU A 255 5.99 5.44 24.42
CA LEU A 255 6.14 6.11 23.11
C LEU A 255 5.41 7.47 23.08
N GLU A 256 5.27 8.15 24.20
CA GLU A 256 4.53 9.42 24.33
C GLU A 256 5.07 10.51 23.39
N LYS A 257 6.41 10.62 23.29
CA LYS A 257 7.07 11.58 22.42
C LYS A 257 6.76 11.30 20.93
N GLU A 258 6.83 10.06 20.52
CA GLU A 258 6.54 9.61 19.17
C GLU A 258 5.08 9.83 18.81
N CYS A 259 4.17 9.47 19.71
CA CYS A 259 2.73 9.74 19.57
C CYS A 259 2.45 11.23 19.37
N THR A 260 3.04 12.09 20.21
CA THR A 260 2.87 13.55 20.13
C THR A 260 3.33 14.10 18.77
N ALA A 261 4.48 13.64 18.27
CA ALA A 261 5.01 14.08 16.99
C ALA A 261 4.10 13.65 15.81
N ILE A 262 3.54 12.44 15.85
CA ILE A 262 2.61 11.96 14.82
C ILE A 262 1.25 12.64 14.91
N GLN A 263 0.75 12.94 16.11
CA GLN A 263 -0.47 13.72 16.29
C GLN A 263 -0.32 15.14 15.76
N ALA A 264 0.86 15.78 15.97
CA ALA A 264 1.16 17.09 15.37
C ALA A 264 1.13 17.04 13.84
N LEU A 265 1.65 15.98 13.21
CA LEU A 265 1.52 15.76 11.76
C LEU A 265 0.04 15.63 11.36
N TRP A 266 -0.74 14.83 12.08
CA TRP A 266 -2.16 14.63 11.79
C TRP A 266 -2.92 15.95 11.82
N HIS A 267 -2.75 16.75 12.86
CA HIS A 267 -3.36 18.08 12.99
C HIS A 267 -2.93 19.03 11.87
N ALA A 268 -1.64 19.06 11.54
CA ALA A 268 -1.14 19.91 10.46
C ALA A 268 -1.72 19.56 9.09
N VAL A 269 -2.09 18.29 8.85
CA VAL A 269 -2.61 17.81 7.56
C VAL A 269 -4.14 17.88 7.49
N PHE A 270 -4.83 17.53 8.57
CA PHE A 270 -6.27 17.29 8.53
C PHE A 270 -7.13 18.33 9.26
N ASP A 271 -6.59 19.06 10.24
CA ASP A 271 -7.35 20.05 11.01
C ASP A 271 -7.23 21.49 10.47
N VAL A 272 -6.79 21.64 9.22
CA VAL A 272 -6.74 22.97 8.58
C VAL A 272 -8.15 23.48 8.33
N SER A 273 -8.52 24.53 9.03
CA SER A 273 -9.77 25.30 8.90
C SER A 273 -9.87 26.03 7.54
#